data_dd99112c2c30d1f594565c3aa2d370ff
#
_entry.id   dd99112c2c30d1f594565c3aa2d370ff
#
_cell.length_a   1.000
_cell.length_b   1.000
_cell.length_c   1.000
_cell.angle_alpha   90.00
_cell.angle_beta   90.00
_cell.angle_gamma   90.00
#
_symmetry.space_group_name_H-M   'P 1'
#
loop_
_entity.id
_entity.type
_entity.pdbx_description
1 polymer ?
#
loop_
_entity_poly.entity_id
_entity_poly.type
_entity_poly.pdbx_seq_one_letter_code
_entity_poly.pdbx_strand_id
1 'polypeptide(L)'
;AYGQYWAAISGVVDAISAMPYPDHYAASGSWLPWEHPYETMKTFGEKAAARQQETPSPAAVRTWIQCYNAIQEPYNTYGPDEIAAQIRALTETGNTGGYMTWNAASSLDKYRYVSGVFE
;
A
#
# COMPACT_ATOMS: atom_id res chain seq x y z
N ALA A 1 12.08 6.77 11.77
CA ALA A 1 11.62 5.41 12.08
C ALA A 1 11.12 5.34 13.52
N TYR A 2 10.14 4.51 13.76
CA TYR A 2 9.48 4.40 15.06
C TYR A 2 10.05 3.24 15.90
N GLY A 3 11.33 2.92 15.72
CA GLY A 3 11.98 1.82 16.44
C GLY A 3 11.58 0.42 15.98
N GLN A 4 10.97 0.32 14.80
CA GLN A 4 10.49 -0.95 14.26
C GLN A 4 11.52 -1.56 13.31
N TYR A 5 11.75 -2.86 13.48
CA TYR A 5 12.62 -3.62 12.59
C TYR A 5 11.81 -4.76 11.96
N TRP A 6 11.65 -4.71 10.64
CA TRP A 6 10.77 -5.59 9.89
C TRP A 6 11.00 -7.07 10.16
N ALA A 7 12.21 -7.55 10.01
CA ALA A 7 12.50 -8.98 10.15
C ALA A 7 12.22 -9.50 11.56
N ALA A 8 12.52 -8.71 12.59
CA ALA A 8 12.26 -9.10 13.97
C ALA A 8 10.76 -9.19 14.26
N ILE A 9 9.97 -8.27 13.73
CA ILE A 9 8.51 -8.26 13.91
C ILE A 9 7.87 -9.37 13.09
N SER A 10 8.22 -9.48 11.80
CA SER A 10 7.65 -10.48 10.89
C SER A 10 7.88 -11.91 11.36
N GLY A 11 9.00 -12.18 12.04
CA GLY A 11 9.31 -13.51 12.54
C GLY A 11 8.49 -13.96 13.76
N VAL A 12 7.70 -13.07 14.38
CA VAL A 12 6.98 -13.36 15.64
C VAL A 12 5.48 -13.07 15.58
N VAL A 13 4.97 -12.59 14.46
CA VAL A 13 3.54 -12.28 14.27
C VAL A 13 2.95 -13.10 13.13
N ASP A 14 1.63 -13.22 13.08
CA ASP A 14 0.94 -13.95 12.01
C ASP A 14 0.80 -13.11 10.72
N ALA A 15 0.62 -11.81 10.86
CA ALA A 15 0.55 -10.88 9.75
C ALA A 15 1.28 -9.59 10.10
N ILE A 16 1.95 -9.01 9.11
CA ILE A 16 2.62 -7.71 9.24
C ILE A 16 1.98 -6.75 8.23
N SER A 17 1.69 -5.52 8.69
CA SER A 17 0.92 -4.54 7.92
C SER A 17 1.67 -3.21 7.88
N ALA A 18 2.09 -2.80 6.70
CA ALA A 18 2.66 -1.47 6.47
C ALA A 18 1.59 -0.51 5.94
N MET A 19 1.88 0.78 5.98
CA MET A 19 1.00 1.85 5.52
C MET A 19 1.70 2.68 4.44
N PRO A 20 1.99 2.11 3.25
CA PRO A 20 2.74 2.79 2.19
C PRO A 20 1.83 3.63 1.30
N TYR A 21 1.10 4.57 1.89
CA TYR A 21 0.18 5.43 1.12
C TYR A 21 0.96 6.31 0.14
N PRO A 22 0.62 6.31 -1.15
CA PRO A 22 1.35 7.09 -2.15
C PRO A 22 1.49 8.58 -1.81
N ASP A 23 0.48 9.22 -1.21
CA ASP A 23 0.55 10.64 -0.88
C ASP A 23 1.37 10.97 0.37
N HIS A 24 1.88 9.96 1.08
CA HIS A 24 2.77 10.15 2.22
C HIS A 24 4.27 10.06 1.85
N TYR A 25 4.59 9.69 0.62
CA TYR A 25 5.97 9.66 0.15
C TYR A 25 6.41 11.04 -0.34
N ALA A 26 7.70 11.33 -0.16
CA ALA A 26 8.26 12.59 -0.61
C ALA A 26 8.38 12.64 -2.14
N ALA A 27 8.06 13.79 -2.70
CA ALA A 27 8.28 14.05 -4.12
C ALA A 27 9.76 14.05 -4.45
N SER A 28 10.11 13.62 -5.66
CA SER A 28 11.48 13.64 -6.18
C SER A 28 11.49 14.43 -7.49
N GLY A 29 11.81 15.71 -7.37
CA GLY A 29 11.73 16.65 -8.50
C GLY A 29 10.29 16.76 -9.00
N SER A 30 10.06 16.50 -10.27
CA SER A 30 8.73 16.50 -10.87
C SER A 30 7.97 15.19 -10.71
N TRP A 31 8.61 14.15 -10.16
CA TRP A 31 7.96 12.86 -9.94
C TRP A 31 7.23 12.88 -8.61
N LEU A 32 5.89 12.70 -8.67
CA LEU A 32 5.00 12.78 -7.51
C LEU A 32 4.44 11.39 -7.22
N PRO A 33 4.75 10.79 -6.05
CA PRO A 33 4.31 9.43 -5.72
C PRO A 33 2.80 9.22 -5.81
N TRP A 34 2.01 10.22 -5.44
CA TRP A 34 0.54 10.11 -5.47
C TRP A 34 -0.05 10.16 -6.89
N GLU A 35 0.72 10.56 -7.90
CA GLU A 35 0.35 10.42 -9.31
C GLU A 35 0.74 9.05 -9.89
N HIS A 36 1.52 8.28 -9.15
CA HIS A 36 2.06 6.99 -9.58
C HIS A 36 1.78 5.90 -8.54
N PRO A 37 0.49 5.57 -8.28
CA PRO A 37 0.15 4.59 -7.24
C PRO A 37 0.71 3.19 -7.52
N TYR A 38 0.74 2.75 -8.77
CA TYR A 38 1.29 1.45 -9.12
C TYR A 38 2.79 1.37 -8.83
N GLU A 39 3.55 2.33 -9.35
CA GLU A 39 5.02 2.36 -9.23
C GLU A 39 5.44 2.51 -7.76
N THR A 40 4.74 3.35 -7.01
CA THR A 40 5.01 3.56 -5.58
C THR A 40 4.78 2.28 -4.79
N MET A 41 3.65 1.61 -5.02
CA MET A 41 3.33 0.36 -4.34
C MET A 41 4.21 -0.78 -4.80
N LYS A 42 4.62 -0.80 -6.07
CA LYS A 42 5.56 -1.79 -6.59
C LYS A 42 6.90 -1.68 -5.89
N THR A 43 7.44 -0.47 -5.76
CA THR A 43 8.71 -0.23 -5.05
C THR A 43 8.62 -0.71 -3.60
N PHE A 44 7.53 -0.38 -2.91
CA PHE A 44 7.30 -0.87 -1.55
C PHE A 44 7.24 -2.40 -1.54
N GLY A 45 6.46 -3.00 -2.43
CA GLY A 45 6.26 -4.44 -2.48
C GLY A 45 7.56 -5.22 -2.73
N GLU A 46 8.42 -4.71 -3.60
CA GLU A 46 9.73 -5.31 -3.86
C GLU A 46 10.63 -5.27 -2.61
N LYS A 47 10.63 -4.16 -1.89
CA LYS A 47 11.39 -4.04 -0.64
C LYS A 47 10.84 -4.95 0.45
N ALA A 48 9.54 -5.04 0.59
CA ALA A 48 8.90 -5.92 1.55
C ALA A 48 9.20 -7.40 1.25
N ALA A 49 9.11 -7.80 -0.02
CA ALA A 49 9.41 -9.16 -0.45
C ALA A 49 10.88 -9.52 -0.17
N ALA A 50 11.81 -8.60 -0.42
CA ALA A 50 13.23 -8.82 -0.13
C ALA A 50 13.47 -9.06 1.36
N ARG A 51 12.84 -8.27 2.22
CA ARG A 51 12.95 -8.43 3.68
C ARG A 51 12.31 -9.73 4.17
N GLN A 52 11.22 -10.16 3.56
CA GLN A 52 10.57 -11.42 3.87
C GLN A 52 11.47 -12.62 3.53
N GLN A 53 12.23 -12.54 2.44
CA GLN A 53 13.18 -13.59 2.07
C GLN A 53 14.31 -13.75 3.10
N GLU A 54 14.68 -12.69 3.79
CA GLU A 54 15.71 -12.68 4.83
C GLU A 54 15.17 -13.12 6.20
N THR A 55 13.86 -13.28 6.34
CA THR A 55 13.21 -13.56 7.63
C THR A 55 12.84 -15.04 7.71
N PRO A 56 13.33 -15.79 8.70
CA PRO A 56 12.87 -17.16 8.93
C PRO A 56 11.40 -17.17 9.35
N SER A 57 10.59 -18.01 8.73
CA SER A 57 9.16 -18.16 9.00
C SER A 57 8.43 -16.80 9.01
N PRO A 58 8.48 -16.06 7.89
CA PRO A 58 7.94 -14.70 7.87
C PRO A 58 6.40 -14.68 7.96
N ALA A 59 5.87 -13.59 8.55
CA ALA A 59 4.44 -13.33 8.61
C ALA A 59 3.83 -13.09 7.22
N ALA A 60 2.52 -13.25 7.09
CA ALA A 60 1.82 -12.81 5.89
C ALA A 60 1.89 -11.27 5.78
N VAL A 61 2.21 -10.77 4.61
CA VAL A 61 2.20 -9.31 4.36
C VAL A 61 0.77 -8.90 3.98
N ARG A 62 0.14 -8.09 4.83
CA ARG A 62 -1.21 -7.57 4.63
C ARG A 62 -1.16 -6.07 4.72
N THR A 63 -1.08 -5.41 3.58
CA THR A 63 -0.75 -4.00 3.45
C THR A 63 -2.00 -3.14 3.46
N TRP A 64 -1.93 -1.98 4.12
CA TRP A 64 -2.94 -0.93 3.98
C TRP A 64 -2.78 -0.24 2.62
N ILE A 65 -3.87 0.00 1.93
CA ILE A 65 -3.87 0.74 0.66
C ILE A 65 -4.68 2.03 0.79
N GLN A 66 -4.31 3.02 -0.01
CA GLN A 66 -4.95 4.34 -0.01
C GLN A 66 -6.31 4.27 -0.72
N CYS A 67 -7.39 4.51 0.03
CA CYS A 67 -8.76 4.55 -0.50
C CYS A 67 -9.37 5.95 -0.28
N TYR A 68 -8.58 6.99 -0.55
CA TYR A 68 -8.98 8.39 -0.49
C TYR A 68 -8.20 9.18 -1.54
N ASN A 69 -8.74 10.34 -1.94
CA ASN A 69 -8.05 11.18 -2.91
C ASN A 69 -6.77 11.74 -2.30
N ALA A 70 -5.74 11.92 -3.12
CA ALA A 70 -4.48 12.49 -2.67
C ALA A 70 -4.70 13.87 -2.04
N ILE A 71 -4.08 14.10 -0.89
CA ILE A 71 -4.18 15.35 -0.14
C ILE A 71 -3.06 16.33 -0.47
N GLN A 72 -2.09 15.90 -1.24
CA GLN A 72 -1.00 16.74 -1.75
C GLN A 72 -1.36 17.28 -3.13
N GLU A 73 -0.89 18.48 -3.45
CA GLU A 73 -1.09 19.04 -4.79
C GLU A 73 -0.14 18.40 -5.82
N PRO A 74 -0.61 18.13 -7.03
CA PRO A 74 -2.00 18.16 -7.48
C PRO A 74 -2.87 17.10 -6.82
N TYR A 75 -4.12 17.47 -6.49
CA TYR A 75 -5.06 16.59 -5.77
C TYR A 75 -5.62 15.52 -6.71
N ASN A 76 -4.93 14.42 -6.82
CA ASN A 76 -5.35 13.33 -7.70
C ASN A 76 -6.55 12.58 -7.12
N THR A 77 -7.55 12.32 -7.96
CA THR A 77 -8.66 11.45 -7.61
C THR A 77 -8.20 10.00 -7.59
N TYR A 78 -8.40 9.33 -6.46
CA TYR A 78 -8.16 7.89 -6.34
C TYR A 78 -9.48 7.16 -6.54
N GLY A 79 -9.76 6.82 -7.80
CA GLY A 79 -10.90 6.03 -8.20
C GLY A 79 -10.57 4.54 -8.32
N PRO A 80 -11.44 3.76 -9.00
CA PRO A 80 -11.24 2.31 -9.15
C PRO A 80 -9.89 1.95 -9.76
N ASP A 81 -9.41 2.69 -10.76
CA ASP A 81 -8.16 2.39 -11.45
C ASP A 81 -6.94 2.53 -10.53
N GLU A 82 -6.89 3.58 -9.71
CA GLU A 82 -5.79 3.87 -8.79
C GLU A 82 -5.76 2.85 -7.64
N ILE A 83 -6.91 2.41 -7.18
CA ILE A 83 -7.02 1.38 -6.14
C ILE A 83 -6.64 0.02 -6.71
N ALA A 84 -7.13 -0.32 -7.91
CA ALA A 84 -6.74 -1.54 -8.60
C ALA A 84 -5.23 -1.59 -8.88
N ALA A 85 -4.63 -0.45 -9.23
CA ALA A 85 -3.20 -0.34 -9.45
C ALA A 85 -2.39 -0.69 -8.20
N GLN A 86 -2.82 -0.23 -7.03
CA GLN A 86 -2.17 -0.55 -5.75
C GLN A 86 -2.24 -2.06 -5.47
N ILE A 87 -3.42 -2.67 -5.63
CA ILE A 87 -3.63 -4.10 -5.42
C ILE A 87 -2.79 -4.92 -6.39
N ARG A 88 -2.78 -4.54 -7.67
CA ARG A 88 -1.99 -5.22 -8.70
C ARG A 88 -0.50 -5.20 -8.38
N ALA A 89 0.03 -4.04 -7.96
CA ALA A 89 1.43 -3.90 -7.59
C ALA A 89 1.83 -4.83 -6.43
N LEU A 90 0.98 -4.94 -5.41
CA LEU A 90 1.21 -5.85 -4.30
C LEU A 90 1.21 -7.31 -4.75
N THR A 91 0.24 -7.69 -5.59
CA THR A 91 0.12 -9.05 -6.10
C THR A 91 1.34 -9.43 -6.96
N GLU A 92 1.74 -8.55 -7.87
CA GLU A 92 2.86 -8.79 -8.78
C GLU A 92 4.21 -8.87 -8.06
N THR A 93 4.34 -8.27 -6.89
CA THR A 93 5.56 -8.33 -6.08
C THR A 93 5.53 -9.43 -5.02
N GLY A 94 4.53 -10.30 -5.04
CA GLY A 94 4.45 -11.46 -4.16
C GLY A 94 3.90 -11.19 -2.76
N ASN A 95 3.32 -10.01 -2.53
CA ASN A 95 2.72 -9.65 -1.25
C ASN A 95 1.23 -10.02 -1.25
N THR A 96 0.95 -11.31 -1.13
CA THR A 96 -0.37 -11.89 -1.35
C THR A 96 -1.14 -12.24 -0.05
N GLY A 97 -0.72 -11.68 1.07
CA GLY A 97 -1.39 -11.90 2.36
C GLY A 97 -2.70 -11.11 2.55
N GLY A 98 -3.21 -10.50 1.49
CA GLY A 98 -4.38 -9.65 1.53
C GLY A 98 -4.02 -8.16 1.64
N TYR A 99 -5.04 -7.33 1.76
CA TYR A 99 -4.87 -5.88 1.94
C TYR A 99 -6.01 -5.34 2.81
N MET A 100 -5.81 -4.13 3.33
CA MET A 100 -6.83 -3.38 4.05
C MET A 100 -6.92 -1.98 3.42
N THR A 101 -8.13 -1.44 3.33
CA THR A 101 -8.34 -0.10 2.77
C THR A 101 -8.38 0.95 3.87
N TRP A 102 -7.72 2.09 3.64
CA TRP A 102 -7.76 3.20 4.57
C TRP A 102 -8.46 4.41 3.96
N ASN A 103 -9.46 4.91 4.67
CA ASN A 103 -10.14 6.16 4.38
C ASN A 103 -10.51 6.79 5.73
N ALA A 104 -9.79 7.84 6.11
CA ALA A 104 -9.95 8.49 7.43
C ALA A 104 -11.35 9.07 7.64
N ALA A 105 -12.01 9.49 6.56
CA ALA A 105 -13.37 10.02 6.61
C ALA A 105 -14.44 8.92 6.71
N SER A 106 -14.06 7.65 6.59
CA SER A 106 -14.99 6.51 6.55
C SER A 106 -16.11 6.70 5.53
N SER A 107 -15.77 7.26 4.36
CA SER A 107 -16.74 7.69 3.34
C SER A 107 -17.40 6.50 2.67
N LEU A 108 -18.68 6.29 2.96
CA LEU A 108 -19.47 5.24 2.32
C LEU A 108 -19.59 5.47 0.81
N ASP A 109 -19.75 6.72 0.39
CA ASP A 109 -19.83 7.05 -1.04
C ASP A 109 -18.55 6.70 -1.78
N LYS A 110 -17.40 6.93 -1.16
CA LYS A 110 -16.11 6.54 -1.73
C LYS A 110 -16.02 5.02 -1.91
N TYR A 111 -16.40 4.25 -0.90
CA TYR A 111 -16.39 2.80 -0.99
C TYR A 111 -17.37 2.27 -2.03
N ARG A 112 -18.55 2.85 -2.16
CA ARG A 112 -19.51 2.51 -3.21
C ARG A 112 -18.94 2.77 -4.60
N TYR A 113 -18.29 3.92 -4.77
CA TYR A 113 -17.66 4.30 -6.04
C TYR A 113 -16.60 3.32 -6.50
N VAL A 114 -15.82 2.77 -5.58
CA VAL A 114 -14.70 1.87 -5.91
C VAL A 114 -15.01 0.39 -5.69
N SER A 115 -16.23 0.03 -5.31
CA SER A 115 -16.60 -1.32 -4.87
C SER A 115 -16.29 -2.42 -5.88
N GLY A 116 -16.39 -2.13 -7.18
CA GLY A 116 -16.11 -3.10 -8.22
C GLY A 116 -14.68 -3.65 -8.23
N VAL A 117 -13.74 -2.92 -7.63
CA VAL A 117 -12.33 -3.36 -7.55
C VAL A 117 -12.16 -4.56 -6.62
N PHE A 118 -13.04 -4.71 -5.65
CA PHE A 118 -12.93 -5.73 -4.60
C PHE A 118 -13.70 -7.03 -4.94
N GLU A 119 -14.39 -7.05 -6.06
CA GLU A 119 -15.20 -8.20 -6.50
C GLU A 119 -14.41 -9.25 -7.29
#